data_dc4b5145269d0bc7f41cf7b0ec77ce3f
#
_entry.id   dc4b5145269d0bc7f41cf7b0ec77ce3f
#
_cell.length_a   1.000
_cell.length_b   1.000
_cell.length_c   1.000
_cell.angle_alpha   90.00
_cell.angle_beta   90.00
_cell.angle_gamma   90.00
#
_symmetry.space_group_name_H-M   'P 1'
#
loop_
_entity.id
_entity.type
_entity.pdbx_description
1 polymer ?
#
loop_
_entity_poly.entity_id
_entity_poly.type
_entity_poly.pdbx_seq_one_letter_code
_entity_poly.pdbx_strand_id
1 'polypeptide(L)'
;MAFLEKVIKFLKIDVWRIRTKKVSRLRSFWITQLRIILLSIRGFAEDKCQLRASALTFYSLLSIVPVVAMAFGIAKGFGFEQMLEKQLMARFTGQESVIGQVIGFATSLLEDTKGGVIAGIGIGILFWTVVKVLGNIESSFNDIWGVKKARSLGRKFSDYLSIMLICPILLIMSSSITVLITSQVKLVLAKISFLGALSPLILTLLQLLPYCVIWILFTFIYIFMPNAKVNFKSGLFGGIIAGTIYQVVQWAYITFQVGVSKYGAIYGSFAALPLFLVWLQISWLIVLFGAEISFAEQNVETYEFEPDCLKASLSCKRLLSLRIAQLCIKYFVEGKEPLNAKGISQLLEMPIRLVRDLLYDLSESGVLIEVKTSENKSSAYHPAIYLDQLTIKNVLNMLDERGINDIPIAESKELEKLAQSLNTFDEQNKNSKENWILKDI
;
A
#
# COMPACT_ATOMS: atom_id res chain seq x y z
N MET A 1 3.24 10.30 36.84
CA MET A 1 3.45 11.19 35.67
C MET A 1 4.87 11.08 35.10
N ALA A 2 5.96 11.26 35.85
CA ALA A 2 7.34 11.23 35.33
C ALA A 2 7.77 9.93 34.61
N PHE A 3 7.24 8.76 34.97
CA PHE A 3 7.54 7.50 34.31
C PHE A 3 6.86 7.44 32.90
N LEU A 4 5.62 7.87 32.82
CA LEU A 4 4.88 7.89 31.54
C LEU A 4 5.54 8.87 30.54
N GLU A 5 5.99 10.03 31.01
CA GLU A 5 6.72 11.01 30.19
C GLU A 5 8.05 10.45 29.67
N LYS A 6 8.80 9.72 30.49
CA LYS A 6 10.03 9.04 30.07
C LYS A 6 9.76 7.96 29.01
N VAL A 7 8.71 7.15 29.17
CA VAL A 7 8.31 6.14 28.18
C VAL A 7 7.90 6.79 26.88
N ILE A 8 7.07 7.84 26.93
CA ILE A 8 6.64 8.58 25.74
C ILE A 8 7.83 9.21 25.01
N LYS A 9 8.75 9.83 25.76
CA LYS A 9 9.98 10.41 25.21
C LYS A 9 10.85 9.33 24.53
N PHE A 10 11.03 8.20 25.20
CA PHE A 10 11.76 7.06 24.64
C PHE A 10 11.15 6.57 23.32
N LEU A 11 9.84 6.34 23.28
CA LEU A 11 9.15 5.84 22.08
C LEU A 11 9.11 6.87 20.94
N LYS A 12 9.04 8.17 21.27
CA LYS A 12 8.96 9.24 20.26
C LYS A 12 10.31 9.71 19.75
N ILE A 13 11.37 9.67 20.56
CA ILE A 13 12.65 10.31 20.25
C ILE A 13 13.82 9.33 20.41
N ASP A 14 14.00 8.75 21.60
CA ASP A 14 15.26 8.08 21.95
C ASP A 14 15.44 6.78 21.17
N VAL A 15 14.36 6.00 20.92
CA VAL A 15 14.41 4.75 20.15
C VAL A 15 14.92 4.98 18.71
N TRP A 16 14.66 6.16 18.13
CA TRP A 16 15.07 6.52 16.78
C TRP A 16 16.53 6.97 16.69
N ARG A 17 17.12 7.43 17.79
CA ARG A 17 18.52 7.87 17.89
C ARG A 17 19.51 6.73 18.17
N ILE A 18 19.01 5.51 18.46
CA ILE A 18 19.88 4.36 18.72
C ILE A 18 20.40 3.82 17.39
N ARG A 19 21.70 3.89 17.13
CA ARG A 19 22.33 3.30 15.96
C ARG A 19 22.34 1.77 16.10
N THR A 20 21.50 1.07 15.35
CA THR A 20 21.33 -0.39 15.41
C THR A 20 22.62 -1.16 15.14
N LYS A 21 23.53 -0.62 14.32
CA LYS A 21 24.83 -1.19 13.98
C LYS A 21 25.83 -1.23 15.15
N LYS A 22 25.58 -0.46 16.23
CA LYS A 22 26.48 -0.36 17.41
C LYS A 22 26.02 -1.17 18.63
N VAL A 23 24.92 -1.93 18.52
CA VAL A 23 24.32 -2.72 19.61
C VAL A 23 24.42 -4.21 19.31
N SER A 24 24.29 -5.06 20.35
CA SER A 24 24.26 -6.51 20.19
C SER A 24 23.12 -6.96 19.25
N ARG A 25 23.30 -8.05 18.51
CA ARG A 25 22.34 -8.57 17.51
C ARG A 25 20.92 -8.73 18.09
N LEU A 26 20.82 -9.26 19.32
CA LEU A 26 19.54 -9.50 19.97
C LEU A 26 18.83 -8.17 20.33
N ARG A 27 19.57 -7.21 20.85
CA ARG A 27 19.04 -5.87 21.19
C ARG A 27 18.67 -5.09 19.91
N SER A 28 19.49 -5.18 18.87
CA SER A 28 19.19 -4.60 17.56
C SER A 28 17.88 -5.15 16.99
N PHE A 29 17.66 -6.47 17.04
CA PHE A 29 16.42 -7.10 16.59
C PHE A 29 15.18 -6.53 17.32
N TRP A 30 15.19 -6.48 18.64
CA TRP A 30 14.03 -5.96 19.41
C TRP A 30 13.78 -4.47 19.16
N ILE A 31 14.84 -3.67 19.02
CA ILE A 31 14.71 -2.25 18.68
C ILE A 31 14.09 -2.11 17.27
N THR A 32 14.53 -2.90 16.30
CA THR A 32 14.00 -2.89 14.96
C THR A 32 12.51 -3.28 14.94
N GLN A 33 12.12 -4.34 15.68
CA GLN A 33 10.71 -4.73 15.79
C GLN A 33 9.86 -3.62 16.43
N LEU A 34 10.35 -3.01 17.51
CA LEU A 34 9.67 -1.89 18.14
C LEU A 34 9.50 -0.70 17.17
N ARG A 35 10.54 -0.36 16.42
CA ARG A 35 10.48 0.69 15.39
C ARG A 35 9.46 0.38 14.30
N ILE A 36 9.41 -0.87 13.81
CA ILE A 36 8.42 -1.30 12.81
C ILE A 36 7.01 -1.07 13.35
N ILE A 37 6.71 -1.50 14.56
CA ILE A 37 5.39 -1.32 15.19
C ILE A 37 5.06 0.17 15.34
N LEU A 38 5.99 0.97 15.84
CA LEU A 38 5.78 2.42 16.03
C LEU A 38 5.56 3.14 14.70
N LEU A 39 6.34 2.80 13.66
CA LEU A 39 6.17 3.34 12.31
C LEU A 39 4.82 2.97 11.74
N SER A 40 4.41 1.69 11.84
CA SER A 40 3.13 1.24 11.31
C SER A 40 1.94 1.94 11.98
N ILE A 41 1.98 2.10 13.31
CA ILE A 41 0.93 2.82 14.04
C ILE A 41 0.89 4.30 13.63
N ARG A 42 2.05 4.90 13.51
CA ARG A 42 2.17 6.30 13.12
C ARG A 42 1.74 6.52 11.68
N GLY A 43 2.24 5.71 10.73
CA GLY A 43 1.86 5.74 9.33
C GLY A 43 0.36 5.55 9.16
N PHE A 44 -0.24 4.60 9.88
CA PHE A 44 -1.68 4.36 9.88
C PHE A 44 -2.52 5.60 10.23
N ALA A 45 -2.04 6.43 11.17
CA ALA A 45 -2.69 7.69 11.54
C ALA A 45 -2.43 8.81 10.51
N GLU A 46 -1.17 8.96 10.06
CA GLU A 46 -0.74 10.03 9.13
C GLU A 46 -1.32 9.84 7.74
N ASP A 47 -1.37 8.60 7.22
CA ASP A 47 -1.94 8.26 5.92
C ASP A 47 -3.47 8.12 5.96
N LYS A 48 -4.09 8.48 7.10
CA LYS A 48 -5.55 8.48 7.30
C LYS A 48 -6.19 7.14 6.93
N CYS A 49 -5.53 6.03 7.30
CA CYS A 49 -5.97 4.69 6.93
C CYS A 49 -7.40 4.36 7.41
N GLN A 50 -7.86 4.94 8.53
CA GLN A 50 -9.22 4.79 8.99
C GLN A 50 -10.23 5.40 8.01
N LEU A 51 -9.97 6.61 7.49
CA LEU A 51 -10.83 7.26 6.50
C LEU A 51 -10.82 6.48 5.18
N ARG A 52 -9.65 5.99 4.75
CA ARG A 52 -9.51 5.17 3.54
C ARG A 52 -10.23 3.84 3.67
N ALA A 53 -10.14 3.17 4.82
CA ALA A 53 -10.89 1.95 5.09
C ALA A 53 -12.40 2.19 4.97
N SER A 54 -12.92 3.33 5.47
CA SER A 54 -14.33 3.69 5.32
C SER A 54 -14.72 3.91 3.86
N ALA A 55 -13.90 4.62 3.10
CA ALA A 55 -14.12 4.80 1.66
C ALA A 55 -14.06 3.47 0.89
N LEU A 56 -13.08 2.61 1.19
CA LEU A 56 -12.96 1.28 0.58
C LEU A 56 -14.15 0.37 0.96
N THR A 57 -14.65 0.46 2.18
CA THR A 57 -15.87 -0.26 2.60
C THR A 57 -17.06 0.16 1.75
N PHE A 58 -17.27 1.45 1.56
CA PHE A 58 -18.34 1.98 0.72
C PHE A 58 -18.20 1.53 -0.74
N TYR A 59 -17.00 1.67 -1.34
CA TYR A 59 -16.76 1.22 -2.71
C TYR A 59 -16.90 -0.30 -2.86
N SER A 60 -16.47 -1.09 -1.86
CA SER A 60 -16.64 -2.54 -1.87
C SER A 60 -18.11 -2.93 -1.83
N LEU A 61 -18.91 -2.26 -1.00
CA LEU A 61 -20.35 -2.51 -0.92
C LEU A 61 -21.03 -2.25 -2.27
N LEU A 62 -20.74 -1.11 -2.91
CA LEU A 62 -21.31 -0.75 -4.21
C LEU A 62 -20.89 -1.71 -5.34
N SER A 63 -19.72 -2.28 -5.23
CA SER A 63 -19.13 -3.12 -6.29
C SER A 63 -19.17 -4.62 -5.99
N ILE A 64 -19.72 -5.03 -4.85
CA ILE A 64 -19.71 -6.46 -4.48
C ILE A 64 -20.42 -7.31 -5.52
N VAL A 65 -21.58 -6.88 -6.02
CA VAL A 65 -22.33 -7.59 -7.06
C VAL A 65 -21.56 -7.65 -8.39
N PRO A 66 -21.05 -6.53 -8.97
CA PRO A 66 -20.18 -6.57 -10.14
C PRO A 66 -18.92 -7.44 -9.98
N VAL A 67 -18.25 -7.38 -8.83
CA VAL A 67 -17.04 -8.18 -8.58
C VAL A 67 -17.37 -9.67 -8.52
N VAL A 68 -18.42 -10.03 -7.80
CA VAL A 68 -18.90 -11.42 -7.71
C VAL A 68 -19.37 -11.91 -9.06
N ALA A 69 -20.14 -11.11 -9.82
CA ALA A 69 -20.57 -11.47 -11.18
C ALA A 69 -19.38 -11.75 -12.11
N MET A 70 -18.34 -10.92 -12.05
CA MET A 70 -17.13 -11.16 -12.84
C MET A 70 -16.40 -12.44 -12.41
N ALA A 71 -16.27 -12.69 -11.09
CA ALA A 71 -15.67 -13.91 -10.57
C ALA A 71 -16.43 -15.17 -11.01
N PHE A 72 -17.78 -15.13 -10.99
CA PHE A 72 -18.63 -16.21 -11.50
C PHE A 72 -18.51 -16.37 -13.02
N GLY A 73 -18.46 -15.27 -13.79
CA GLY A 73 -18.21 -15.31 -15.23
C GLY A 73 -16.91 -16.02 -15.58
N ILE A 74 -15.83 -15.69 -14.86
CA ILE A 74 -14.52 -16.34 -15.00
C ILE A 74 -14.62 -17.82 -14.59
N ALA A 75 -15.15 -18.11 -13.39
CA ALA A 75 -15.30 -19.47 -12.90
C ALA A 75 -16.12 -20.36 -13.83
N LYS A 76 -17.20 -19.82 -14.43
CA LYS A 76 -18.03 -20.50 -15.42
C LYS A 76 -17.26 -20.84 -16.69
N GLY A 77 -16.42 -19.90 -17.18
CA GLY A 77 -15.54 -20.14 -18.34
C GLY A 77 -14.58 -21.33 -18.13
N PHE A 78 -14.20 -21.62 -16.88
CA PHE A 78 -13.34 -22.75 -16.50
C PHE A 78 -14.10 -23.96 -15.93
N GLY A 79 -15.44 -23.92 -15.82
CA GLY A 79 -16.25 -25.01 -15.24
C GLY A 79 -16.23 -25.09 -13.71
N PHE A 80 -15.82 -24.04 -12.98
CA PHE A 80 -15.68 -24.01 -11.52
C PHE A 80 -16.79 -23.23 -10.79
N GLU A 81 -17.89 -22.91 -11.45
CA GLU A 81 -18.98 -22.08 -10.92
C GLU A 81 -19.53 -22.60 -9.58
N GLN A 82 -19.95 -23.87 -9.54
CA GLN A 82 -20.51 -24.51 -8.34
C GLN A 82 -19.50 -24.58 -7.17
N MET A 83 -18.22 -24.77 -7.53
CA MET A 83 -17.14 -24.79 -6.55
C MET A 83 -16.93 -23.43 -5.92
N LEU A 84 -16.97 -22.35 -6.70
CA LEU A 84 -16.86 -20.97 -6.22
C LEU A 84 -18.03 -20.61 -5.31
N GLU A 85 -19.28 -20.96 -5.69
CA GLU A 85 -20.46 -20.73 -4.88
C GLU A 85 -20.35 -21.40 -3.51
N LYS A 86 -20.05 -22.69 -3.48
CA LYS A 86 -19.85 -23.44 -2.24
C LYS A 86 -18.74 -22.83 -1.35
N GLN A 87 -17.70 -22.33 -1.98
CA GLN A 87 -16.57 -21.71 -1.29
C GLN A 87 -16.94 -20.36 -0.66
N LEU A 88 -17.65 -19.51 -1.40
CA LEU A 88 -18.12 -18.23 -0.90
C LEU A 88 -19.05 -18.46 0.31
N MET A 89 -20.02 -19.36 0.20
CA MET A 89 -20.92 -19.69 1.31
C MET A 89 -20.15 -20.19 2.53
N ALA A 90 -19.16 -21.07 2.35
CA ALA A 90 -18.37 -21.63 3.46
C ALA A 90 -17.46 -20.58 4.14
N ARG A 91 -16.97 -19.57 3.40
CA ARG A 91 -16.06 -18.53 3.93
C ARG A 91 -16.78 -17.42 4.71
N PHE A 92 -18.01 -17.14 4.33
CA PHE A 92 -18.82 -16.09 4.95
C PHE A 92 -19.85 -16.66 5.92
N THR A 93 -19.41 -17.63 6.74
CA THR A 93 -20.24 -18.24 7.79
C THR A 93 -20.82 -17.15 8.71
N GLY A 94 -22.13 -17.21 8.92
CA GLY A 94 -22.89 -16.19 9.65
C GLY A 94 -23.41 -15.03 8.79
N GLN A 95 -23.06 -14.99 7.49
CA GLN A 95 -23.52 -13.97 6.55
C GLN A 95 -24.16 -14.60 5.30
N GLU A 96 -24.61 -15.83 5.41
CA GLU A 96 -25.13 -16.63 4.30
C GLU A 96 -26.29 -15.93 3.60
N SER A 97 -27.15 -15.21 4.35
CA SER A 97 -28.27 -14.46 3.81
C SER A 97 -27.81 -13.33 2.88
N VAL A 98 -26.79 -12.55 3.28
CA VAL A 98 -26.28 -11.45 2.48
C VAL A 98 -25.55 -11.99 1.24
N ILE A 99 -24.69 -12.99 1.43
CA ILE A 99 -23.93 -13.59 0.34
C ILE A 99 -24.82 -14.31 -0.66
N GLY A 100 -25.87 -15.01 -0.18
CA GLY A 100 -26.87 -15.64 -1.05
C GLY A 100 -27.58 -14.62 -1.95
N GLN A 101 -27.96 -13.46 -1.40
CA GLN A 101 -28.54 -12.36 -2.20
C GLN A 101 -27.55 -11.81 -3.22
N VAL A 102 -26.29 -11.60 -2.82
CA VAL A 102 -25.23 -11.11 -3.72
C VAL A 102 -24.98 -12.09 -4.86
N ILE A 103 -24.89 -13.39 -4.58
CA ILE A 103 -24.74 -14.43 -5.60
C ILE A 103 -25.97 -14.46 -6.53
N GLY A 104 -27.17 -14.40 -5.98
CA GLY A 104 -28.42 -14.35 -6.77
C GLY A 104 -28.45 -13.17 -7.72
N PHE A 105 -28.13 -11.96 -7.27
CA PHE A 105 -28.03 -10.78 -8.14
C PHE A 105 -26.90 -10.91 -9.17
N ALA A 106 -25.74 -11.46 -8.78
CA ALA A 106 -24.61 -11.62 -9.67
C ALA A 106 -24.90 -12.63 -10.81
N THR A 107 -25.56 -13.76 -10.51
CA THR A 107 -25.96 -14.75 -11.50
C THR A 107 -27.06 -14.24 -12.42
N SER A 108 -28.09 -13.56 -11.90
CA SER A 108 -29.11 -12.90 -12.72
C SER A 108 -28.49 -11.90 -13.69
N LEU A 109 -27.55 -11.09 -13.24
CA LEU A 109 -26.85 -10.09 -14.03
C LEU A 109 -26.03 -10.72 -15.17
N LEU A 110 -25.45 -11.92 -14.94
CA LEU A 110 -24.77 -12.70 -15.97
C LEU A 110 -25.75 -13.37 -16.96
N GLU A 111 -26.92 -13.76 -16.47
CA GLU A 111 -27.97 -14.39 -17.33
C GLU A 111 -28.65 -13.37 -18.21
N ASP A 112 -28.97 -12.20 -17.72
CA ASP A 112 -29.56 -11.09 -18.46
C ASP A 112 -28.63 -10.56 -19.56
N THR A 113 -27.31 -10.79 -19.42
CA THR A 113 -26.30 -10.43 -20.42
C THR A 113 -26.11 -11.48 -21.54
N LYS A 114 -26.97 -12.50 -21.63
CA LYS A 114 -26.92 -13.50 -22.71
C LYS A 114 -27.57 -12.97 -23.98
N GLY A 115 -26.80 -12.34 -24.85
CA GLY A 115 -27.18 -12.08 -26.22
C GLY A 115 -26.96 -10.67 -26.75
N GLY A 116 -26.23 -10.56 -27.84
CA GLY A 116 -26.09 -9.36 -28.64
C GLY A 116 -25.22 -8.22 -28.09
N VAL A 117 -25.36 -7.04 -28.68
CA VAL A 117 -24.61 -5.83 -28.40
C VAL A 117 -24.82 -5.35 -26.94
N ILE A 118 -26.04 -5.54 -26.42
CA ILE A 118 -26.40 -5.13 -25.04
C ILE A 118 -25.59 -5.91 -24.00
N ALA A 119 -25.36 -7.20 -24.26
CA ALA A 119 -24.51 -8.04 -23.42
C ALA A 119 -23.07 -7.53 -23.36
N GLY A 120 -22.49 -7.15 -24.51
CA GLY A 120 -21.14 -6.60 -24.56
C GLY A 120 -20.99 -5.30 -23.77
N ILE A 121 -21.98 -4.41 -23.87
CA ILE A 121 -22.02 -3.15 -23.09
C ILE A 121 -22.13 -3.44 -21.59
N GLY A 122 -23.01 -4.38 -21.18
CA GLY A 122 -23.16 -4.78 -19.77
C GLY A 122 -21.86 -5.32 -19.17
N ILE A 123 -21.18 -6.23 -19.86
CA ILE A 123 -19.86 -6.76 -19.45
C ILE A 123 -18.82 -5.63 -19.36
N GLY A 124 -18.83 -4.69 -20.32
CA GLY A 124 -17.94 -3.54 -20.30
C GLY A 124 -18.14 -2.64 -19.07
N ILE A 125 -19.40 -2.39 -18.68
CA ILE A 125 -19.75 -1.61 -17.47
C ILE A 125 -19.31 -2.35 -16.21
N LEU A 126 -19.55 -3.65 -16.13
CA LEU A 126 -19.10 -4.48 -15.00
C LEU A 126 -17.58 -4.43 -14.85
N PHE A 127 -16.86 -4.66 -15.96
CA PHE A 127 -15.41 -4.59 -15.98
C PHE A 127 -14.89 -3.22 -15.54
N TRP A 128 -15.47 -2.14 -16.08
CA TRP A 128 -15.11 -0.77 -15.71
C TRP A 128 -15.32 -0.49 -14.22
N THR A 129 -16.43 -0.99 -13.65
CA THR A 129 -16.73 -0.85 -12.22
C THR A 129 -15.66 -1.53 -11.36
N VAL A 130 -15.26 -2.76 -11.72
CA VAL A 130 -14.21 -3.50 -11.01
C VAL A 130 -12.86 -2.80 -11.14
N VAL A 131 -12.51 -2.31 -12.32
CA VAL A 131 -11.28 -1.53 -12.55
C VAL A 131 -11.26 -0.27 -11.68
N LYS A 132 -12.39 0.42 -11.52
CA LYS A 132 -12.51 1.61 -10.69
C LYS A 132 -12.29 1.30 -9.21
N VAL A 133 -12.85 0.20 -8.72
CA VAL A 133 -12.65 -0.24 -7.32
C VAL A 133 -11.21 -0.63 -7.07
N LEU A 134 -10.60 -1.42 -7.93
CA LEU A 134 -9.19 -1.79 -7.82
C LEU A 134 -8.28 -0.55 -7.90
N GLY A 135 -8.67 0.47 -8.68
CA GLY A 135 -7.99 1.76 -8.72
C GLY A 135 -8.05 2.51 -7.39
N ASN A 136 -9.18 2.49 -6.68
CA ASN A 136 -9.31 3.08 -5.35
C ASN A 136 -8.46 2.33 -4.30
N ILE A 137 -8.42 1.00 -4.40
CA ILE A 137 -7.55 0.17 -3.57
C ILE A 137 -6.08 0.51 -3.86
N GLU A 138 -5.66 0.49 -5.13
CA GLU A 138 -4.30 0.88 -5.55
C GLU A 138 -3.92 2.27 -5.01
N SER A 139 -4.82 3.25 -5.11
CA SER A 139 -4.58 4.60 -4.60
C SER A 139 -4.27 4.60 -3.11
N SER A 140 -5.05 3.84 -2.31
CA SER A 140 -4.82 3.75 -0.86
C SER A 140 -3.45 3.13 -0.54
N PHE A 141 -3.03 2.12 -1.29
CA PHE A 141 -1.71 1.51 -1.14
C PHE A 141 -0.59 2.44 -1.63
N ASN A 142 -0.80 3.16 -2.72
CA ASN A 142 0.18 4.12 -3.25
C ASN A 142 0.44 5.25 -2.26
N ASP A 143 -0.59 5.71 -1.54
CA ASP A 143 -0.43 6.73 -0.52
C ASP A 143 0.42 6.24 0.65
N ILE A 144 0.18 5.00 1.14
CA ILE A 144 1.02 4.35 2.17
C ILE A 144 2.48 4.23 1.69
N TRP A 145 2.70 3.90 0.41
CA TRP A 145 4.03 3.77 -0.17
C TRP A 145 4.64 5.09 -0.63
N GLY A 146 3.93 6.23 -0.47
CA GLY A 146 4.38 7.54 -0.88
C GLY A 146 4.54 7.68 -2.41
N VAL A 147 3.77 6.93 -3.20
CA VAL A 147 3.81 6.94 -4.66
C VAL A 147 2.75 7.89 -5.20
N LYS A 148 3.19 8.99 -5.81
CA LYS A 148 2.30 10.03 -6.35
C LYS A 148 1.84 9.76 -7.79
N LYS A 149 2.57 8.93 -8.55
CA LYS A 149 2.21 8.59 -9.95
C LYS A 149 1.40 7.30 -10.00
N ALA A 150 0.18 7.39 -10.52
CA ALA A 150 -0.62 6.21 -10.82
C ALA A 150 -0.05 5.42 -12.00
N ARG A 151 -0.38 4.12 -12.11
CA ARG A 151 -0.04 3.29 -13.26
C ARG A 151 -0.71 3.82 -14.53
N SER A 152 -0.06 3.62 -15.69
CA SER A 152 -0.69 3.85 -17.00
C SER A 152 -1.91 2.94 -17.20
N LEU A 153 -2.89 3.37 -17.98
CA LEU A 153 -4.14 2.62 -18.19
C LEU A 153 -3.91 1.19 -18.71
N GLY A 154 -2.99 0.99 -19.66
CA GLY A 154 -2.65 -0.34 -20.17
C GLY A 154 -2.07 -1.27 -19.10
N ARG A 155 -1.22 -0.74 -18.21
CA ARG A 155 -0.66 -1.50 -17.10
C ARG A 155 -1.69 -1.80 -16.03
N LYS A 156 -2.60 -0.85 -15.72
CA LYS A 156 -3.74 -1.10 -14.82
C LYS A 156 -4.59 -2.27 -15.31
N PHE A 157 -4.90 -2.30 -16.61
CA PHE A 157 -5.68 -3.37 -17.21
C PHE A 157 -5.02 -4.74 -17.00
N SER A 158 -3.75 -4.89 -17.35
CA SER A 158 -3.01 -6.16 -17.20
C SER A 158 -2.89 -6.61 -15.74
N ASP A 159 -2.51 -5.68 -14.84
CA ASP A 159 -2.28 -5.99 -13.43
C ASP A 159 -3.61 -6.35 -12.73
N TYR A 160 -4.69 -5.61 -13.02
CA TYR A 160 -6.00 -5.85 -12.41
C TYR A 160 -6.64 -7.13 -12.94
N LEU A 161 -6.49 -7.43 -14.24
CA LEU A 161 -6.94 -8.72 -14.80
C LEU A 161 -6.21 -9.89 -14.11
N SER A 162 -4.91 -9.75 -13.85
CA SER A 162 -4.14 -10.77 -13.13
C SER A 162 -4.68 -10.99 -11.71
N ILE A 163 -5.01 -9.91 -10.99
CA ILE A 163 -5.59 -10.00 -9.65
C ILE A 163 -6.96 -10.67 -9.69
N MET A 164 -7.81 -10.29 -10.65
CA MET A 164 -9.16 -10.87 -10.85
C MET A 164 -9.11 -12.37 -11.14
N LEU A 165 -8.07 -12.84 -11.84
CA LEU A 165 -7.88 -14.27 -12.12
C LEU A 165 -7.29 -15.02 -10.92
N ILE A 166 -6.27 -14.46 -10.27
CA ILE A 166 -5.51 -15.16 -9.21
C ILE A 166 -6.30 -15.23 -7.91
N CYS A 167 -7.00 -14.16 -7.49
CA CYS A 167 -7.72 -14.15 -6.21
C CYS A 167 -8.79 -15.22 -6.08
N PRO A 168 -9.71 -15.46 -7.05
CA PRO A 168 -10.67 -16.55 -6.99
C PRO A 168 -9.99 -17.92 -6.92
N ILE A 169 -8.91 -18.13 -7.67
CA ILE A 169 -8.16 -19.41 -7.68
C ILE A 169 -7.55 -19.66 -6.29
N LEU A 170 -6.92 -18.66 -5.67
CA LEU A 170 -6.35 -18.79 -4.31
C LEU A 170 -7.45 -19.06 -3.27
N LEU A 171 -8.62 -18.44 -3.38
CA LEU A 171 -9.76 -18.71 -2.52
C LEU A 171 -10.25 -20.15 -2.67
N ILE A 172 -10.41 -20.64 -3.90
CA ILE A 172 -10.80 -22.01 -4.20
C ILE A 172 -9.77 -22.99 -3.66
N MET A 173 -8.49 -22.78 -3.90
CA MET A 173 -7.41 -23.62 -3.37
C MET A 173 -7.42 -23.71 -1.84
N SER A 174 -7.61 -22.59 -1.15
CA SER A 174 -7.62 -22.52 0.31
C SER A 174 -8.64 -23.49 0.92
N SER A 175 -9.83 -23.59 0.36
CA SER A 175 -10.88 -24.47 0.88
C SER A 175 -10.73 -25.91 0.40
N SER A 176 -10.28 -26.12 -0.84
CA SER A 176 -9.97 -27.47 -1.36
C SER A 176 -8.93 -28.17 -0.49
N ILE A 177 -7.90 -27.44 -0.04
CA ILE A 177 -6.90 -27.95 0.90
C ILE A 177 -7.54 -28.37 2.23
N THR A 178 -8.46 -27.56 2.76
CA THR A 178 -9.17 -27.90 4.02
C THR A 178 -9.96 -29.21 3.90
N VAL A 179 -10.68 -29.39 2.77
CA VAL A 179 -11.46 -30.62 2.51
C VAL A 179 -10.54 -31.82 2.33
N LEU A 180 -9.44 -31.67 1.58
CA LEU A 180 -8.45 -32.75 1.40
C LEU A 180 -7.82 -33.19 2.73
N ILE A 181 -7.47 -32.25 3.60
CA ILE A 181 -6.90 -32.55 4.93
C ILE A 181 -7.92 -33.31 5.78
N THR A 182 -9.18 -32.85 5.82
CA THR A 182 -10.18 -33.44 6.69
C THR A 182 -10.66 -34.81 6.21
N SER A 183 -10.69 -35.06 4.90
CA SER A 183 -11.22 -36.33 4.34
C SER A 183 -10.15 -37.36 4.03
N GLN A 184 -9.09 -36.96 3.30
CA GLN A 184 -8.11 -37.91 2.77
C GLN A 184 -6.96 -38.18 3.74
N VAL A 185 -6.42 -37.14 4.37
CA VAL A 185 -5.26 -37.28 5.25
C VAL A 185 -5.61 -38.05 6.51
N LYS A 186 -6.79 -37.84 7.12
CA LYS A 186 -7.26 -38.65 8.24
C LYS A 186 -7.37 -40.13 7.91
N LEU A 187 -7.84 -40.44 6.68
CA LEU A 187 -7.95 -41.83 6.22
C LEU A 187 -6.58 -42.48 6.01
N VAL A 188 -5.63 -41.76 5.46
CA VAL A 188 -4.27 -42.25 5.23
C VAL A 188 -3.54 -42.45 6.57
N LEU A 189 -3.62 -41.51 7.49
CA LEU A 189 -2.99 -41.61 8.81
C LEU A 189 -3.58 -42.77 9.63
N ALA A 190 -4.88 -43.08 9.48
CA ALA A 190 -5.50 -44.19 10.14
C ALA A 190 -5.04 -45.56 9.59
N LYS A 191 -4.54 -45.63 8.34
CA LYS A 191 -4.09 -46.88 7.70
C LYS A 191 -2.61 -47.20 7.94
N ILE A 192 -1.80 -46.24 8.38
CA ILE A 192 -0.34 -46.43 8.54
C ILE A 192 0.01 -46.40 10.04
N SER A 193 0.13 -47.59 10.65
CA SER A 193 0.42 -47.73 12.09
C SER A 193 1.68 -47.03 12.59
N PHE A 194 2.72 -46.94 11.76
CA PHE A 194 3.96 -46.22 12.10
C PHE A 194 3.77 -44.69 12.21
N LEU A 195 2.86 -44.11 11.44
CA LEU A 195 2.51 -42.67 11.46
C LEU A 195 1.53 -42.34 12.60
N GLY A 196 0.95 -43.34 13.28
CA GLY A 196 -0.03 -43.13 14.34
C GLY A 196 0.50 -42.31 15.52
N ALA A 197 1.76 -42.50 15.91
CA ALA A 197 2.41 -41.74 16.97
C ALA A 197 2.67 -40.28 16.60
N LEU A 198 2.92 -39.99 15.31
CA LEU A 198 3.15 -38.63 14.76
C LEU A 198 1.86 -38.00 14.23
N SER A 199 0.74 -38.74 14.22
CA SER A 199 -0.56 -38.32 13.71
C SER A 199 -1.03 -36.96 14.27
N PRO A 200 -0.98 -36.70 15.60
CA PRO A 200 -1.40 -35.41 16.13
C PRO A 200 -0.58 -34.25 15.62
N LEU A 201 0.74 -34.41 15.51
CA LEU A 201 1.65 -33.38 15.00
C LEU A 201 1.38 -33.08 13.51
N ILE A 202 1.25 -34.13 12.69
CA ILE A 202 0.97 -34.01 11.26
C ILE A 202 -0.39 -33.34 11.04
N LEU A 203 -1.43 -33.75 11.78
CA LEU A 203 -2.75 -33.13 11.66
C LEU A 203 -2.74 -31.67 12.08
N THR A 204 -2.01 -31.31 13.15
CA THR A 204 -1.87 -29.92 13.59
C THR A 204 -1.15 -29.08 12.53
N LEU A 205 -0.05 -29.58 11.95
CA LEU A 205 0.67 -28.89 10.87
C LEU A 205 -0.20 -28.71 9.62
N LEU A 206 -0.97 -29.73 9.26
CA LEU A 206 -1.88 -29.66 8.12
C LEU A 206 -3.05 -28.68 8.36
N GLN A 207 -3.51 -28.55 9.60
CA GLN A 207 -4.53 -27.57 9.97
C GLN A 207 -4.01 -26.11 9.83
N LEU A 208 -2.71 -25.89 9.81
CA LEU A 208 -2.11 -24.58 9.52
C LEU A 208 -2.11 -24.22 8.03
N LEU A 209 -2.25 -25.18 7.12
CA LEU A 209 -2.21 -24.94 5.67
C LEU A 209 -3.24 -23.90 5.18
N PRO A 210 -4.53 -23.92 5.60
CA PRO A 210 -5.47 -22.86 5.23
C PRO A 210 -5.04 -21.46 5.68
N TYR A 211 -4.34 -21.37 6.83
CA TYR A 211 -3.78 -20.11 7.32
C TYR A 211 -2.65 -19.62 6.43
N CYS A 212 -1.79 -20.53 5.96
CA CYS A 212 -0.72 -20.21 5.02
C CYS A 212 -1.27 -19.61 3.70
N VAL A 213 -2.41 -20.10 3.21
CA VAL A 213 -3.03 -19.53 2.00
C VAL A 213 -3.47 -18.08 2.22
N ILE A 214 -4.03 -17.77 3.40
CA ILE A 214 -4.39 -16.38 3.73
C ILE A 214 -3.12 -15.52 3.83
N TRP A 215 -2.04 -16.01 4.42
CA TRP A 215 -0.76 -15.28 4.44
C TRP A 215 -0.22 -15.04 3.03
N ILE A 216 -0.31 -16.03 2.14
CA ILE A 216 0.09 -15.89 0.73
C ILE A 216 -0.79 -14.85 0.03
N LEU A 217 -2.11 -14.88 0.25
CA LEU A 217 -3.04 -13.92 -0.34
C LEU A 217 -2.71 -12.48 0.09
N PHE A 218 -2.51 -12.23 1.39
CA PHE A 218 -2.13 -10.92 1.89
C PHE A 218 -0.75 -10.48 1.37
N THR A 219 0.22 -11.42 1.35
CA THR A 219 1.55 -11.18 0.76
C THR A 219 1.44 -10.76 -0.70
N PHE A 220 0.62 -11.47 -1.48
CA PHE A 220 0.37 -11.16 -2.88
C PHE A 220 -0.23 -9.74 -3.03
N ILE A 221 -1.25 -9.41 -2.23
CA ILE A 221 -1.86 -8.08 -2.23
C ILE A 221 -0.81 -7.00 -1.93
N TYR A 222 0.02 -7.19 -0.91
CA TYR A 222 1.03 -6.19 -0.51
C TYR A 222 2.14 -5.97 -1.52
N ILE A 223 2.46 -6.98 -2.31
CA ILE A 223 3.49 -6.90 -3.37
C ILE A 223 2.92 -6.31 -4.66
N PHE A 224 1.70 -6.71 -5.03
CA PHE A 224 1.16 -6.40 -6.36
C PHE A 224 0.30 -5.13 -6.39
N MET A 225 -0.37 -4.77 -5.28
CA MET A 225 -1.27 -3.61 -5.26
C MET A 225 -0.54 -2.28 -5.38
N PRO A 226 0.53 -1.97 -4.62
CA PRO A 226 1.17 -0.67 -4.74
C PRO A 226 1.95 -0.55 -6.05
N ASN A 227 1.99 0.65 -6.63
CA ASN A 227 2.85 0.96 -7.79
C ASN A 227 4.30 1.26 -7.32
N ALA A 228 4.80 0.46 -6.40
CA ALA A 228 6.14 0.53 -5.83
C ALA A 228 6.82 -0.83 -5.90
N LYS A 229 8.15 -0.86 -5.82
CA LYS A 229 8.88 -2.12 -5.68
C LYS A 229 8.86 -2.57 -4.23
N VAL A 230 8.00 -3.52 -3.92
CA VAL A 230 7.92 -4.15 -2.60
C VAL A 230 8.82 -5.39 -2.58
N ASN A 231 9.70 -5.49 -1.58
CA ASN A 231 10.51 -6.67 -1.39
C ASN A 231 9.62 -7.84 -0.92
N PHE A 232 9.86 -9.04 -1.45
CA PHE A 232 9.10 -10.24 -1.07
C PHE A 232 9.12 -10.47 0.45
N LYS A 233 10.27 -10.26 1.10
CA LYS A 233 10.42 -10.43 2.56
C LYS A 233 9.51 -9.48 3.34
N SER A 234 9.44 -8.22 2.95
CA SER A 234 8.60 -7.20 3.61
C SER A 234 7.11 -7.44 3.37
N GLY A 235 6.74 -7.81 2.13
CA GLY A 235 5.37 -8.24 1.81
C GLY A 235 4.95 -9.48 2.59
N LEU A 236 5.84 -10.47 2.72
CA LEU A 236 5.58 -11.69 3.50
C LEU A 236 5.42 -11.39 5.00
N PHE A 237 6.28 -10.54 5.56
CA PHE A 237 6.21 -10.14 6.96
C PHE A 237 4.86 -9.44 7.27
N GLY A 238 4.47 -8.45 6.46
CA GLY A 238 3.16 -7.81 6.56
C GLY A 238 2.01 -8.81 6.37
N GLY A 239 2.13 -9.72 5.39
CA GLY A 239 1.14 -10.74 5.06
C GLY A 239 0.89 -11.73 6.18
N ILE A 240 1.94 -12.21 6.86
CA ILE A 240 1.82 -13.10 8.02
C ILE A 240 1.11 -12.39 9.18
N ILE A 241 1.54 -11.18 9.53
CA ILE A 241 0.98 -10.44 10.67
C ILE A 241 -0.48 -10.08 10.39
N ALA A 242 -0.77 -9.44 9.26
CA ALA A 242 -2.13 -9.04 8.93
C ALA A 242 -3.05 -10.23 8.71
N GLY A 243 -2.59 -11.29 8.05
CA GLY A 243 -3.35 -12.53 7.87
C GLY A 243 -3.66 -13.21 9.18
N THR A 244 -2.74 -13.19 10.14
CA THR A 244 -2.98 -13.75 11.50
C THR A 244 -4.00 -12.89 12.25
N ILE A 245 -3.85 -11.56 12.26
CA ILE A 245 -4.82 -10.64 12.87
C ILE A 245 -6.21 -10.85 12.24
N TYR A 246 -6.28 -10.94 10.91
CA TYR A 246 -7.53 -11.18 10.19
C TYR A 246 -8.24 -12.45 10.66
N GLN A 247 -7.50 -13.55 10.80
CA GLN A 247 -8.05 -14.82 11.24
C GLN A 247 -8.59 -14.78 12.69
N VAL A 248 -7.82 -14.12 13.58
CA VAL A 248 -8.26 -13.94 14.98
C VAL A 248 -9.52 -13.09 15.04
N VAL A 249 -9.55 -11.97 14.28
CA VAL A 249 -10.71 -11.08 14.23
C VAL A 249 -11.91 -11.78 13.58
N GLN A 250 -11.71 -12.56 12.53
CA GLN A 250 -12.76 -13.33 11.89
C GLN A 250 -13.37 -14.36 12.86
N TRP A 251 -12.52 -15.08 13.59
CA TRP A 251 -12.99 -16.01 14.62
C TRP A 251 -13.80 -15.30 15.72
N ALA A 252 -13.28 -14.19 16.24
CA ALA A 252 -13.98 -13.39 17.26
C ALA A 252 -15.31 -12.85 16.73
N TYR A 253 -15.33 -12.35 15.48
CA TYR A 253 -16.54 -11.84 14.84
C TYR A 253 -17.62 -12.93 14.69
N ILE A 254 -17.27 -14.11 14.18
CA ILE A 254 -18.19 -15.24 14.04
C ILE A 254 -18.74 -15.65 15.41
N THR A 255 -17.87 -15.76 16.42
CA THR A 255 -18.26 -16.12 17.79
C THR A 255 -19.25 -15.10 18.38
N PHE A 256 -18.97 -13.82 18.18
CA PHE A 256 -19.86 -12.72 18.59
C PHE A 256 -21.20 -12.78 17.86
N GLN A 257 -21.19 -12.96 16.52
CA GLN A 257 -22.41 -13.00 15.71
C GLN A 257 -23.31 -14.18 16.09
N VAL A 258 -22.76 -15.36 16.33
CA VAL A 258 -23.51 -16.54 16.82
C VAL A 258 -24.12 -16.24 18.20
N GLY A 259 -23.42 -15.51 19.06
CA GLY A 259 -23.95 -15.04 20.34
C GLY A 259 -25.15 -14.09 20.19
N VAL A 260 -25.01 -13.10 19.32
CA VAL A 260 -26.04 -12.08 19.06
C VAL A 260 -27.26 -12.65 18.34
N SER A 261 -27.09 -13.61 17.45
CA SER A 261 -28.21 -14.25 16.73
C SER A 261 -29.18 -14.98 17.68
N LYS A 262 -28.72 -15.44 18.84
CA LYS A 262 -29.57 -15.99 19.89
C LYS A 262 -30.48 -14.94 20.56
N TYR A 263 -30.12 -13.65 20.51
CA TYR A 263 -30.92 -12.52 20.96
C TYR A 263 -31.70 -11.84 19.81
N GLY A 264 -31.67 -12.43 18.60
CA GLY A 264 -32.16 -11.85 17.34
C GLY A 264 -33.67 -11.70 17.18
N ALA A 265 -34.47 -11.87 18.26
CA ALA A 265 -35.91 -11.66 18.21
C ALA A 265 -36.32 -10.19 17.95
N ILE A 266 -35.39 -9.21 18.17
CA ILE A 266 -35.71 -7.77 18.05
C ILE A 266 -35.25 -7.20 16.69
N TYR A 267 -34.10 -7.62 16.15
CA TYR A 267 -33.51 -7.01 14.95
C TYR A 267 -33.64 -7.88 13.68
N GLY A 268 -33.94 -9.18 13.80
CA GLY A 268 -34.18 -10.09 12.67
C GLY A 268 -33.13 -10.00 11.56
N SER A 269 -33.58 -10.08 10.32
CA SER A 269 -32.71 -9.98 9.12
C SER A 269 -32.10 -8.58 8.91
N PHE A 270 -32.63 -7.53 9.58
CA PHE A 270 -32.12 -6.17 9.45
C PHE A 270 -30.73 -5.98 10.05
N ALA A 271 -30.34 -6.79 11.06
CA ALA A 271 -29.01 -6.74 11.65
C ALA A 271 -27.89 -7.24 10.72
N ALA A 272 -28.19 -8.05 9.73
CA ALA A 272 -27.20 -8.67 8.85
C ALA A 272 -26.36 -7.64 8.07
N LEU A 273 -27.01 -6.62 7.50
CA LEU A 273 -26.31 -5.61 6.70
C LEU A 273 -25.37 -4.72 7.54
N PRO A 274 -25.78 -4.12 8.69
CA PRO A 274 -24.88 -3.38 9.55
C PRO A 274 -23.69 -4.24 10.05
N LEU A 275 -23.93 -5.47 10.45
CA LEU A 275 -22.87 -6.38 10.90
C LEU A 275 -21.89 -6.69 9.77
N PHE A 276 -22.38 -6.91 8.56
CA PHE A 276 -21.55 -7.09 7.38
C PHE A 276 -20.66 -5.85 7.10
N LEU A 277 -21.24 -4.65 7.20
CA LEU A 277 -20.49 -3.40 7.02
C LEU A 277 -19.37 -3.23 8.06
N VAL A 278 -19.67 -3.54 9.34
CA VAL A 278 -18.66 -3.51 10.41
C VAL A 278 -17.53 -4.50 10.12
N TRP A 279 -17.87 -5.72 9.71
CA TRP A 279 -16.88 -6.73 9.34
C TRP A 279 -16.01 -6.27 8.15
N LEU A 280 -16.63 -5.70 7.12
CA LEU A 280 -15.93 -5.20 5.95
C LEU A 280 -15.00 -4.02 6.30
N GLN A 281 -15.49 -3.11 7.18
CA GLN A 281 -14.69 -1.99 7.70
C GLN A 281 -13.46 -2.48 8.46
N ILE A 282 -13.63 -3.45 9.37
CA ILE A 282 -12.52 -4.01 10.15
C ILE A 282 -11.54 -4.75 9.22
N SER A 283 -12.06 -5.48 8.23
CA SER A 283 -11.21 -6.16 7.24
C SER A 283 -10.31 -5.17 6.48
N TRP A 284 -10.85 -4.03 6.02
CA TRP A 284 -10.05 -3.00 5.36
C TRP A 284 -9.04 -2.33 6.30
N LEU A 285 -9.40 -2.10 7.56
CA LEU A 285 -8.45 -1.60 8.56
C LEU A 285 -7.24 -2.55 8.72
N ILE A 286 -7.49 -3.86 8.79
CA ILE A 286 -6.43 -4.87 8.90
C ILE A 286 -5.57 -4.90 7.63
N VAL A 287 -6.19 -4.86 6.45
CA VAL A 287 -5.48 -4.84 5.16
C VAL A 287 -4.56 -3.63 5.07
N LEU A 288 -5.04 -2.43 5.37
CA LEU A 288 -4.22 -1.22 5.33
C LEU A 288 -3.15 -1.19 6.41
N PHE A 289 -3.45 -1.69 7.62
CA PHE A 289 -2.45 -1.80 8.69
C PHE A 289 -1.32 -2.76 8.32
N GLY A 290 -1.63 -3.89 7.66
CA GLY A 290 -0.61 -4.80 7.15
C GLY A 290 0.24 -4.20 6.02
N ALA A 291 -0.33 -3.33 5.19
CA ALA A 291 0.42 -2.56 4.20
C ALA A 291 1.42 -1.60 4.87
N GLU A 292 1.01 -0.93 5.95
CA GLU A 292 1.89 -0.10 6.78
C GLU A 292 3.02 -0.92 7.43
N ILE A 293 2.73 -2.12 7.94
CA ILE A 293 3.76 -3.02 8.48
C ILE A 293 4.76 -3.42 7.40
N SER A 294 4.27 -3.77 6.19
CA SER A 294 5.12 -4.11 5.06
C SER A 294 6.02 -2.94 4.64
N PHE A 295 5.45 -1.73 4.59
CA PHE A 295 6.20 -0.51 4.30
C PHE A 295 7.23 -0.21 5.40
N ALA A 296 6.83 -0.29 6.67
CA ALA A 296 7.70 -0.04 7.80
C ALA A 296 8.89 -1.03 7.85
N GLU A 297 8.65 -2.32 7.64
CA GLU A 297 9.72 -3.34 7.58
C GLU A 297 10.73 -3.04 6.49
N GLN A 298 10.27 -2.67 5.28
CA GLN A 298 11.16 -2.38 4.17
C GLN A 298 12.02 -1.14 4.38
N ASN A 299 11.51 -0.17 5.13
CA ASN A 299 12.11 1.15 5.22
C ASN A 299 12.65 1.51 6.62
N VAL A 300 12.53 0.64 7.63
CA VAL A 300 12.89 0.92 9.03
C VAL A 300 14.35 1.38 9.21
N GLU A 301 15.28 0.89 8.41
CA GLU A 301 16.67 1.28 8.46
C GLU A 301 16.94 2.71 7.98
N THR A 302 16.06 3.22 7.10
CA THR A 302 16.16 4.58 6.54
C THR A 302 15.36 5.62 7.33
N TYR A 303 14.64 5.15 8.36
CA TYR A 303 13.77 5.97 9.20
C TYR A 303 14.41 6.50 10.48
N GLU A 304 15.71 6.31 10.64
CA GLU A 304 16.46 6.99 11.71
C GLU A 304 16.26 8.51 11.50
N PHE A 305 15.55 9.21 12.41
CA PHE A 305 15.26 10.67 12.42
C PHE A 305 13.98 11.18 11.73
N GLU A 306 13.03 10.35 11.33
CA GLU A 306 11.81 10.82 10.61
C GLU A 306 10.87 11.77 11.39
N PRO A 307 10.68 11.67 12.74
CA PRO A 307 9.76 12.55 13.44
C PRO A 307 9.94 14.04 13.19
N ASP A 308 11.18 14.45 12.88
CA ASP A 308 11.53 15.84 12.65
C ASP A 308 11.39 16.26 11.17
N CYS A 309 11.44 15.30 10.24
CA CYS A 309 11.48 15.57 8.80
C CYS A 309 10.12 15.92 8.18
N LEU A 310 9.01 15.39 8.70
CA LEU A 310 7.66 15.72 8.20
C LEU A 310 7.26 17.16 8.49
N LYS A 311 7.89 17.78 9.50
CA LYS A 311 7.72 19.19 9.86
C LYS A 311 8.84 20.09 9.31
N ALA A 312 9.60 19.58 8.35
CA ALA A 312 10.70 20.33 7.77
C ALA A 312 10.22 21.66 7.18
N SER A 313 10.86 22.75 7.60
CA SER A 313 10.58 24.08 7.07
C SER A 313 10.89 24.15 5.57
N LEU A 314 10.31 25.11 4.86
CA LEU A 314 10.61 25.37 3.46
C LEU A 314 12.11 25.57 3.22
N SER A 315 12.78 26.28 4.12
CA SER A 315 14.23 26.50 4.05
C SER A 315 15.00 25.17 4.13
N CYS A 316 14.62 24.28 5.06
CA CYS A 316 15.22 22.95 5.16
C CYS A 316 14.97 22.11 3.90
N LYS A 317 13.75 22.11 3.37
CA LYS A 317 13.40 21.41 2.13
C LYS A 317 14.23 21.91 0.94
N ARG A 318 14.40 23.23 0.78
CA ARG A 318 15.25 23.83 -0.25
C ARG A 318 16.70 23.35 -0.15
N LEU A 319 17.28 23.38 1.05
CA LEU A 319 18.66 22.90 1.28
C LEU A 319 18.81 21.43 0.92
N LEU A 320 17.88 20.59 1.35
CA LEU A 320 17.92 19.15 1.08
C LEU A 320 17.66 18.83 -0.39
N SER A 321 16.80 19.59 -1.10
CA SER A 321 16.61 19.48 -2.54
C SER A 321 17.89 19.78 -3.31
N LEU A 322 18.60 20.86 -2.95
CA LEU A 322 19.91 21.19 -3.53
C LEU A 322 20.92 20.06 -3.29
N ARG A 323 20.95 19.48 -2.11
CA ARG A 323 21.86 18.38 -1.78
C ARG A 323 21.56 17.11 -2.57
N ILE A 324 20.28 16.78 -2.79
CA ILE A 324 19.86 15.66 -3.63
C ILE A 324 20.23 15.91 -5.10
N ALA A 325 19.92 17.10 -5.61
CA ALA A 325 20.28 17.48 -6.97
C ALA A 325 21.80 17.40 -7.21
N GLN A 326 22.59 17.96 -6.29
CA GLN A 326 24.06 17.89 -6.32
C GLN A 326 24.57 16.43 -6.35
N LEU A 327 24.00 15.54 -5.54
CA LEU A 327 24.40 14.13 -5.54
C LEU A 327 24.09 13.45 -6.88
N CYS A 328 22.91 13.69 -7.45
CA CYS A 328 22.53 13.15 -8.76
C CYS A 328 23.45 13.69 -9.88
N ILE A 329 23.79 14.98 -9.85
CA ILE A 329 24.71 15.60 -10.79
C ILE A 329 26.11 14.99 -10.66
N LYS A 330 26.62 14.82 -9.45
CA LYS A 330 27.92 14.20 -9.20
C LYS A 330 28.02 12.78 -9.79
N TYR A 331 26.99 11.94 -9.56
CA TYR A 331 26.94 10.59 -10.12
C TYR A 331 26.90 10.61 -11.64
N PHE A 332 26.19 11.59 -12.23
CA PHE A 332 26.13 11.75 -13.67
C PHE A 332 27.48 12.15 -14.26
N VAL A 333 28.18 13.12 -13.67
CA VAL A 333 29.51 13.59 -14.11
C VAL A 333 30.55 12.48 -14.00
N GLU A 334 30.49 11.67 -12.93
CA GLU A 334 31.39 10.54 -12.71
C GLU A 334 31.06 9.32 -13.59
N GLY A 335 30.03 9.37 -14.43
CA GLY A 335 29.61 8.25 -15.28
C GLY A 335 29.08 7.05 -14.50
N LYS A 336 28.65 7.24 -13.25
CA LYS A 336 28.10 6.20 -12.40
C LYS A 336 26.62 5.94 -12.74
N GLU A 337 26.13 4.76 -12.36
CA GLU A 337 24.71 4.44 -12.50
C GLU A 337 23.82 5.42 -11.74
N PRO A 338 22.68 5.83 -12.33
CA PRO A 338 21.77 6.77 -11.70
C PRO A 338 21.18 6.18 -10.41
N LEU A 339 21.10 7.02 -9.39
CA LEU A 339 20.57 6.63 -8.08
C LEU A 339 19.05 6.60 -8.08
N ASN A 340 18.50 5.57 -7.43
CA ASN A 340 17.09 5.51 -7.07
C ASN A 340 16.84 6.17 -5.70
N ALA A 341 15.57 6.43 -5.36
CA ALA A 341 15.21 7.06 -4.09
C ALA A 341 15.79 6.35 -2.86
N LYS A 342 15.88 5.01 -2.90
CA LYS A 342 16.45 4.21 -1.80
C LYS A 342 17.96 4.42 -1.68
N GLY A 343 18.69 4.44 -2.79
CA GLY A 343 20.11 4.72 -2.82
C GLY A 343 20.45 6.11 -2.29
N ILE A 344 19.68 7.14 -2.71
CA ILE A 344 19.82 8.52 -2.22
C ILE A 344 19.55 8.58 -0.71
N SER A 345 18.45 7.96 -0.24
CA SER A 345 18.10 7.89 1.18
C SER A 345 19.21 7.26 2.02
N GLN A 346 19.83 6.19 1.54
CA GLN A 346 20.92 5.50 2.23
C GLN A 346 22.22 6.30 2.26
N LEU A 347 22.57 6.95 1.14
CA LEU A 347 23.81 7.74 1.02
C LEU A 347 23.75 9.05 1.80
N LEU A 348 22.59 9.70 1.83
CA LEU A 348 22.40 10.96 2.55
C LEU A 348 21.89 10.76 3.98
N GLU A 349 21.63 9.51 4.39
CA GLU A 349 21.02 9.17 5.70
C GLU A 349 19.70 9.95 5.94
N MET A 350 18.88 10.10 4.88
CA MET A 350 17.61 10.82 4.91
C MET A 350 16.41 9.86 4.89
N PRO A 351 15.29 10.20 5.55
CA PRO A 351 14.05 9.42 5.50
C PRO A 351 13.55 9.25 4.07
N ILE A 352 13.18 8.04 3.70
CA ILE A 352 12.78 7.69 2.34
C ILE A 352 11.56 8.47 1.84
N ARG A 353 10.59 8.79 2.71
CA ARG A 353 9.42 9.60 2.34
C ARG A 353 9.84 11.02 1.95
N LEU A 354 10.67 11.65 2.78
CA LEU A 354 11.18 12.99 2.48
C LEU A 354 11.96 13.00 1.17
N VAL A 355 12.84 12.02 0.95
CA VAL A 355 13.59 11.88 -0.31
C VAL A 355 12.65 11.75 -1.51
N ARG A 356 11.59 10.95 -1.41
CA ARG A 356 10.59 10.80 -2.48
C ARG A 356 9.81 12.08 -2.75
N ASP A 357 9.43 12.80 -1.70
CA ASP A 357 8.75 14.09 -1.84
C ASP A 357 9.64 15.12 -2.52
N LEU A 358 10.90 15.22 -2.09
CA LEU A 358 11.85 16.16 -2.70
C LEU A 358 12.23 15.76 -4.13
N LEU A 359 12.38 14.46 -4.43
CA LEU A 359 12.61 13.97 -5.79
C LEU A 359 11.42 14.23 -6.71
N TYR A 360 10.20 14.07 -6.20
CA TYR A 360 9.01 14.44 -6.95
C TYR A 360 9.00 15.94 -7.25
N ASP A 361 9.30 16.80 -6.27
CA ASP A 361 9.37 18.24 -6.44
C ASP A 361 10.46 18.64 -7.47
N LEU A 362 11.64 18.01 -7.40
CA LEU A 362 12.75 18.24 -8.35
C LEU A 362 12.42 17.72 -9.76
N SER A 363 11.63 16.67 -9.89
CA SER A 363 11.24 16.14 -11.20
C SER A 363 10.13 16.97 -11.84
N GLU A 364 9.13 17.40 -11.08
CA GLU A 364 8.04 18.25 -11.57
C GLU A 364 8.56 19.67 -11.95
N SER A 365 9.58 20.17 -11.25
CA SER A 365 10.22 21.43 -11.57
C SER A 365 11.21 21.35 -12.76
N GLY A 366 11.45 20.15 -13.30
CA GLY A 366 12.35 19.96 -14.44
C GLY A 366 13.85 20.03 -14.10
N VAL A 367 14.23 19.99 -12.81
CA VAL A 367 15.64 19.90 -12.38
C VAL A 367 16.20 18.50 -12.61
N LEU A 368 15.40 17.48 -12.30
CA LEU A 368 15.74 16.07 -12.51
C LEU A 368 14.73 15.42 -13.43
N ILE A 369 15.14 14.35 -14.09
CA ILE A 369 14.27 13.48 -14.90
C ILE A 369 14.33 12.05 -14.37
N GLU A 370 13.17 11.40 -14.33
CA GLU A 370 13.07 10.00 -13.96
C GLU A 370 13.42 9.11 -15.14
N VAL A 371 14.41 8.23 -14.96
CA VAL A 371 14.87 7.25 -15.96
C VAL A 371 14.62 5.83 -15.46
N LYS A 372 14.27 4.92 -16.36
CA LYS A 372 14.11 3.50 -16.06
C LYS A 372 15.46 2.81 -16.18
N THR A 373 15.91 2.16 -15.13
CA THR A 373 17.12 1.35 -15.15
C THR A 373 16.81 -0.06 -15.67
N SER A 374 17.65 -0.56 -16.59
CA SER A 374 17.46 -1.84 -17.29
C SER A 374 17.42 -3.06 -16.34
N GLU A 375 18.15 -3.06 -15.24
CA GLU A 375 18.26 -4.23 -14.36
C GLU A 375 17.12 -4.41 -13.34
N ASN A 376 16.39 -3.34 -12.96
CA ASN A 376 15.51 -3.42 -11.79
C ASN A 376 14.10 -2.83 -11.92
N LYS A 377 13.66 -2.33 -13.08
CA LYS A 377 12.38 -1.60 -13.24
C LYS A 377 12.15 -0.47 -12.20
N SER A 378 13.18 -0.10 -11.43
CA SER A 378 13.11 0.97 -10.46
C SER A 378 13.46 2.30 -11.13
N SER A 379 12.69 3.34 -10.81
CA SER A 379 12.96 4.70 -11.23
C SER A 379 14.25 5.21 -10.60
N ALA A 380 15.14 5.76 -11.42
CA ALA A 380 16.35 6.44 -11.02
C ALA A 380 16.33 7.87 -11.56
N TYR A 381 17.24 8.73 -11.16
CA TYR A 381 17.14 10.16 -11.42
C TYR A 381 18.42 10.69 -12.06
N HIS A 382 18.24 11.47 -13.15
CA HIS A 382 19.29 12.17 -13.85
C HIS A 382 19.01 13.67 -13.89
N PRO A 383 20.03 14.54 -14.08
CA PRO A 383 19.80 15.94 -14.43
C PRO A 383 18.95 16.06 -15.71
N ALA A 384 17.97 16.96 -15.71
CA ALA A 384 17.05 17.16 -16.83
C ALA A 384 17.50 18.24 -17.81
N ILE A 385 18.40 19.11 -17.38
CA ILE A 385 18.93 20.24 -18.17
C ILE A 385 20.46 20.26 -18.14
N TYR A 386 21.07 21.16 -18.92
CA TYR A 386 22.52 21.31 -18.99
C TYR A 386 23.12 21.65 -17.62
N LEU A 387 24.21 20.97 -17.27
CA LEU A 387 24.84 21.06 -15.95
C LEU A 387 25.29 22.48 -15.60
N ASP A 388 25.71 23.25 -16.59
CA ASP A 388 26.16 24.65 -16.41
C ASP A 388 25.02 25.59 -16.03
N GLN A 389 23.77 25.22 -16.31
CA GLN A 389 22.58 25.97 -15.92
C GLN A 389 22.09 25.62 -14.50
N LEU A 390 22.58 24.53 -13.91
CA LEU A 390 22.16 24.08 -12.57
C LEU A 390 22.96 24.79 -11.48
N THR A 391 22.76 26.12 -11.38
CA THR A 391 23.26 26.91 -10.24
C THR A 391 22.32 26.80 -9.05
N ILE A 392 22.80 27.10 -7.85
CA ILE A 392 21.99 27.11 -6.62
C ILE A 392 20.69 27.91 -6.82
N LYS A 393 20.82 29.15 -7.33
CA LYS A 393 19.68 30.06 -7.53
C LYS A 393 18.71 29.55 -8.60
N ASN A 394 19.23 29.02 -9.70
CA ASN A 394 18.38 28.50 -10.77
C ASN A 394 17.54 27.32 -10.31
N VAL A 395 18.14 26.38 -9.57
CA VAL A 395 17.40 25.23 -9.02
C VAL A 395 16.31 25.69 -8.03
N LEU A 396 16.61 26.68 -7.18
CA LEU A 396 15.61 27.24 -6.26
C LEU A 396 14.48 27.93 -7.02
N ASN A 397 14.77 28.71 -8.08
CA ASN A 397 13.74 29.32 -8.90
C ASN A 397 12.84 28.29 -9.57
N MET A 398 13.42 27.26 -10.18
CA MET A 398 12.65 26.16 -10.79
C MET A 398 11.72 25.46 -9.78
N LEU A 399 12.15 25.31 -8.52
CA LEU A 399 11.32 24.76 -7.45
C LEU A 399 10.20 25.72 -7.01
N ASP A 400 10.49 27.04 -6.95
CA ASP A 400 9.54 28.06 -6.51
C ASP A 400 8.48 28.36 -7.58
N GLU A 401 8.85 28.29 -8.86
CA GLU A 401 7.96 28.49 -10.01
C GLU A 401 7.07 27.27 -10.32
N ARG A 402 7.20 26.20 -9.55
CA ARG A 402 6.35 25.03 -9.71
C ARG A 402 4.89 25.34 -9.40
N GLY A 403 4.03 25.27 -10.41
CA GLY A 403 2.61 25.54 -10.27
C GLY A 403 2.11 26.55 -11.30
N ILE A 404 0.99 27.21 -10.99
CA ILE A 404 0.37 28.22 -11.84
C ILE A 404 0.62 29.58 -11.20
N ASN A 405 1.35 30.44 -11.88
CA ASN A 405 1.62 31.81 -11.43
C ASN A 405 0.56 32.80 -11.94
N ASP A 406 -0.22 32.44 -12.96
CA ASP A 406 -1.28 33.26 -13.53
C ASP A 406 -2.61 32.97 -12.82
N ILE A 407 -2.82 33.66 -11.69
CA ILE A 407 -4.06 33.61 -10.93
C ILE A 407 -4.71 34.98 -11.00
N PRO A 408 -6.01 35.11 -11.36
CA PRO A 408 -6.70 36.38 -11.42
C PRO A 408 -6.85 36.98 -10.00
N ILE A 409 -6.00 37.95 -9.69
CA ILE A 409 -6.00 38.73 -8.45
C ILE A 409 -6.19 40.20 -8.75
N ALA A 410 -6.73 40.95 -7.78
CA ALA A 410 -6.86 42.40 -7.95
C ALA A 410 -5.47 43.05 -8.02
N GLU A 411 -5.25 43.81 -9.08
CA GLU A 411 -4.04 44.64 -9.23
C GLU A 411 -4.04 45.76 -8.19
N SER A 412 -2.89 45.94 -7.53
CA SER A 412 -2.68 47.05 -6.62
C SER A 412 -1.23 47.58 -6.71
N LYS A 413 -1.05 48.85 -6.35
CA LYS A 413 0.30 49.48 -6.35
C LYS A 413 1.23 48.78 -5.35
N GLU A 414 0.69 48.28 -4.26
CA GLU A 414 1.43 47.51 -3.25
C GLU A 414 1.94 46.19 -3.83
N LEU A 415 1.06 45.46 -4.56
CA LEU A 415 1.43 44.23 -5.23
C LEU A 415 2.55 44.43 -6.26
N GLU A 416 2.43 45.47 -7.09
CA GLU A 416 3.44 45.82 -8.08
C GLU A 416 4.79 46.15 -7.42
N LYS A 417 4.77 46.94 -6.35
CA LYS A 417 5.98 47.31 -5.59
C LYS A 417 6.63 46.07 -4.93
N LEU A 418 5.83 45.15 -4.39
CA LEU A 418 6.34 43.90 -3.81
C LEU A 418 6.97 43.01 -4.88
N ALA A 419 6.31 42.86 -6.04
CA ALA A 419 6.85 42.10 -7.15
C ALA A 419 8.18 42.66 -7.68
N GLN A 420 8.27 43.98 -7.84
CA GLN A 420 9.52 44.63 -8.25
C GLN A 420 10.64 44.42 -7.23
N SER A 421 10.33 44.48 -5.92
CA SER A 421 11.33 44.26 -4.87
C SER A 421 11.82 42.82 -4.86
N LEU A 422 10.91 41.81 -5.02
CA LEU A 422 11.28 40.41 -5.13
C LEU A 422 12.17 40.13 -6.34
N ASN A 423 11.83 40.69 -7.52
CA ASN A 423 12.65 40.57 -8.72
C ASN A 423 14.05 41.14 -8.52
N THR A 424 14.18 42.28 -7.82
CA THR A 424 15.48 42.88 -7.51
C THR A 424 16.32 41.97 -6.61
N PHE A 425 15.71 41.34 -5.57
CA PHE A 425 16.41 40.39 -4.73
C PHE A 425 16.84 39.13 -5.51
N ASP A 426 16.03 38.69 -6.45
CA ASP A 426 16.33 37.54 -7.28
C ASP A 426 17.50 37.78 -8.21
N GLU A 427 17.57 38.98 -8.83
CA GLU A 427 18.70 39.38 -9.65
C GLU A 427 20.01 39.52 -8.86
N GLN A 428 19.95 40.10 -7.66
CA GLN A 428 21.11 40.18 -6.77
C GLN A 428 21.63 38.79 -6.39
N ASN A 429 20.73 37.86 -6.02
CA ASN A 429 21.09 36.49 -5.70
C ASN A 429 21.67 35.73 -6.90
N LYS A 430 21.14 35.97 -8.11
CA LYS A 430 21.65 35.38 -9.35
C LYS A 430 23.08 35.79 -9.65
N ASN A 431 23.40 37.05 -9.40
CA ASN A 431 24.73 37.65 -9.65
C ASN A 431 25.69 37.50 -8.45
N SER A 432 25.28 36.84 -7.38
CA SER A 432 26.11 36.57 -6.19
C SER A 432 27.27 35.65 -6.53
N LYS A 433 28.44 35.89 -5.93
CA LYS A 433 29.59 34.96 -6.00
C LYS A 433 29.30 33.61 -5.36
N GLU A 434 28.33 33.54 -4.44
CA GLU A 434 27.91 32.34 -3.78
C GLU A 434 26.90 31.49 -4.59
N ASN A 435 26.50 31.94 -5.78
CA ASN A 435 25.63 31.21 -6.69
C ASN A 435 26.42 30.17 -7.51
N TRP A 436 26.96 29.17 -6.80
CA TRP A 436 27.78 28.10 -7.38
C TRP A 436 26.99 27.23 -8.34
N ILE A 437 27.67 26.67 -9.35
CA ILE A 437 27.15 25.59 -10.17
C ILE A 437 27.22 24.30 -9.33
N LEU A 438 26.13 23.51 -9.26
CA LEU A 438 26.07 22.34 -8.39
C LEU A 438 27.09 21.24 -8.74
N LYS A 439 27.59 21.20 -9.99
CA LYS A 439 28.66 20.26 -10.40
C LYS A 439 30.00 20.57 -9.76
N ASP A 440 30.25 21.82 -9.37
CA ASP A 440 31.53 22.31 -8.87
C ASP A 440 31.62 22.29 -7.33
N ILE A 441 30.51 21.90 -6.68
CA ILE A 441 30.38 21.62 -5.23
C ILE A 441 30.64 20.13 -4.98
#